data_506747b87bfe903d4d12d1d7a5b9cb79
#
_entry.id   506747b87bfe903d4d12d1d7a5b9cb79
#
_cell.length_a   1.000
_cell.length_b   1.000
_cell.length_c   1.000
_cell.angle_alpha   90.00
_cell.angle_beta   90.00
_cell.angle_gamma   90.00
#
_symmetry.space_group_name_H-M   'P 1'
#
loop_
_entity.id
_entity.type
_entity.pdbx_description
1 polymer ?
#
loop_
_entity_poly.entity_id
_entity_poly.type
_entity_poly.pdbx_seq_one_letter_code
_entity_poly.pdbx_strand_id
1 'polypeptide(L)'
;MKNLTIFLCIFSFLNSLGQTFTNYTIADGLVDNNVLCATTKGSGVMWFGTQNGISKFDGVNWTNITTATDTALLSNTITAIKIMTNGDLWVGTDFGVCKYSNSTWTTFTTADGLGDNRARYITESSDGRIWIGEYDGLSIFDGVNFTTYNMSDGIPFGGIQHISFDNNLDAWMGSGFGGLIQFDGTSFTIYNSNDGLLNNIVNSIVIDNQNKKWVGTSSGLSVFNSQNILQKNYTQMYLLPPPDTLNPVMGLGFDSRNLLWVGIYIDYLLDGGVAMYNGYSWVDFNASDGLIGPVITDLVVDQQDQVWVTTSSGISKITDVPAYTNNTMKDDLIVYPNPSNGTFMIKNSSKSGYNISIKNIGGEILSSFNIKSNTSQINLPQASGIYILEINDGSQTFFKKIVRN
;
A
#
# COMPACT_ATOMS: atom_id res chain seq x y z
N MET A 1 -18.22 -57.76 -32.01
CA MET A 1 -18.29 -56.93 -30.79
C MET A 1 -17.04 -56.08 -30.75
N LYS A 2 -17.20 -54.76 -31.03
CA LYS A 2 -16.08 -53.82 -31.01
C LYS A 2 -16.03 -53.21 -29.61
N ASN A 3 -14.93 -53.42 -28.90
CA ASN A 3 -14.67 -52.81 -27.61
C ASN A 3 -14.41 -51.30 -27.80
N LEU A 4 -15.28 -50.46 -27.28
CA LEU A 4 -15.11 -49.02 -27.22
C LEU A 4 -14.36 -48.68 -25.91
N THR A 5 -13.08 -48.40 -26.05
CA THR A 5 -12.26 -47.93 -24.92
C THR A 5 -12.52 -46.42 -24.74
N ILE A 6 -13.26 -46.06 -23.69
CA ILE A 6 -13.47 -44.65 -23.30
C ILE A 6 -12.20 -44.17 -22.58
N PHE A 7 -11.47 -43.28 -23.22
CA PHE A 7 -10.37 -42.53 -22.59
C PHE A 7 -10.99 -41.41 -21.72
N LEU A 8 -10.99 -41.64 -20.42
CA LEU A 8 -11.39 -40.60 -19.45
C LEU A 8 -10.20 -39.64 -19.29
N CYS A 9 -10.21 -38.51 -20.02
CA CYS A 9 -9.28 -37.41 -19.76
C CYS A 9 -9.63 -36.77 -18.40
N ILE A 10 -8.89 -37.18 -17.37
CA ILE A 10 -8.89 -36.42 -16.10
C ILE A 10 -8.15 -35.10 -16.34
N PHE A 11 -8.89 -34.04 -16.58
CA PHE A 11 -8.36 -32.68 -16.46
C PHE A 11 -8.08 -32.43 -14.99
N SER A 12 -6.86 -32.66 -14.55
CA SER A 12 -6.38 -32.08 -13.31
C SER A 12 -6.29 -30.54 -13.52
N PHE A 13 -7.24 -29.81 -12.98
CA PHE A 13 -7.07 -28.38 -12.76
C PHE A 13 -5.89 -28.22 -11.82
N LEU A 14 -4.72 -27.95 -12.37
CA LEU A 14 -3.65 -27.31 -11.62
C LEU A 14 -4.17 -25.93 -11.28
N ASN A 15 -4.68 -25.77 -10.05
CA ASN A 15 -4.85 -24.45 -9.47
C ASN A 15 -3.48 -23.78 -9.54
N SER A 16 -3.32 -22.81 -10.44
CA SER A 16 -2.21 -21.89 -10.36
C SER A 16 -2.40 -21.15 -9.02
N LEU A 17 -1.53 -21.42 -8.06
CA LEU A 17 -1.46 -20.68 -6.80
C LEU A 17 -0.89 -19.27 -7.12
N GLY A 18 -1.67 -18.46 -7.77
CA GLY A 18 -1.40 -17.07 -8.06
C GLY A 18 -2.40 -16.20 -7.29
N GLN A 19 -2.02 -14.96 -6.97
CA GLN A 19 -2.91 -13.98 -6.37
C GLN A 19 -4.20 -13.83 -7.20
N THR A 20 -5.30 -13.60 -6.52
CA THR A 20 -6.61 -13.37 -7.14
C THR A 20 -6.99 -11.90 -7.01
N PHE A 21 -7.43 -11.30 -8.10
CA PHE A 21 -7.96 -9.94 -8.14
C PHE A 21 -9.48 -9.98 -8.27
N THR A 22 -10.17 -9.29 -7.36
CA THR A 22 -11.61 -9.06 -7.46
C THR A 22 -11.83 -7.55 -7.53
N ASN A 23 -12.49 -7.09 -8.59
CA ASN A 23 -12.70 -5.67 -8.84
C ASN A 23 -14.15 -5.28 -8.58
N TYR A 24 -14.35 -4.08 -8.03
CA TYR A 24 -15.67 -3.52 -7.73
C TYR A 24 -15.80 -2.11 -8.29
N THR A 25 -16.94 -1.85 -8.90
CA THR A 25 -17.31 -0.60 -9.57
C THR A 25 -18.75 -0.20 -9.22
N ILE A 26 -19.22 0.89 -9.80
CA ILE A 26 -20.65 1.28 -9.72
C ILE A 26 -21.58 0.18 -10.25
N ALA A 27 -21.13 -0.67 -11.17
CA ALA A 27 -21.93 -1.79 -11.68
C ALA A 27 -22.16 -2.87 -10.62
N ASP A 28 -21.29 -2.95 -9.60
CA ASP A 28 -21.37 -3.90 -8.49
C ASP A 28 -22.09 -3.32 -7.28
N GLY A 29 -22.39 -2.01 -7.28
CA GLY A 29 -23.10 -1.32 -6.21
C GLY A 29 -22.32 -0.24 -5.47
N LEU A 30 -21.06 0.03 -5.87
CA LEU A 30 -20.28 1.16 -5.36
C LEU A 30 -20.99 2.49 -5.74
N VAL A 31 -20.94 3.50 -4.87
CA VAL A 31 -21.62 4.80 -5.13
C VAL A 31 -20.90 5.63 -6.21
N ASP A 32 -19.57 5.49 -6.29
CA ASP A 32 -18.72 6.16 -7.28
C ASP A 32 -17.43 5.36 -7.50
N ASN A 33 -16.94 5.34 -8.74
CA ASN A 33 -15.66 4.70 -9.06
C ASN A 33 -14.44 5.46 -8.56
N ASN A 34 -14.53 6.77 -8.33
CA ASN A 34 -13.44 7.54 -7.75
C ASN A 34 -13.42 7.39 -6.24
N VAL A 35 -12.70 6.37 -5.76
CA VAL A 35 -12.59 6.03 -4.34
C VAL A 35 -11.35 6.69 -3.76
N LEU A 36 -11.52 7.49 -2.71
CA LEU A 36 -10.47 8.34 -2.15
C LEU A 36 -9.78 7.74 -0.93
N CYS A 37 -10.54 7.00 -0.11
CA CYS A 37 -10.04 6.42 1.13
C CYS A 37 -10.84 5.19 1.53
N ALA A 38 -10.27 4.34 2.39
CA ALA A 38 -10.93 3.14 2.88
C ALA A 38 -10.62 2.87 4.35
N THR A 39 -11.51 2.13 5.03
CA THR A 39 -11.27 1.64 6.39
C THR A 39 -12.02 0.34 6.65
N THR A 40 -11.51 -0.45 7.58
CA THR A 40 -12.15 -1.68 8.07
C THR A 40 -11.91 -1.87 9.56
N LYS A 41 -12.80 -2.62 10.19
CA LYS A 41 -12.64 -3.09 11.56
C LYS A 41 -13.06 -4.56 11.65
N GLY A 42 -12.10 -5.45 11.46
CA GLY A 42 -12.13 -6.86 11.92
C GLY A 42 -13.25 -7.79 11.48
N SER A 43 -14.35 -7.30 10.99
CA SER A 43 -15.56 -8.09 10.70
C SER A 43 -15.76 -8.43 9.21
N GLY A 44 -14.78 -8.11 8.36
CA GLY A 44 -14.95 -8.21 6.89
C GLY A 44 -15.81 -7.09 6.30
N VAL A 45 -16.28 -6.16 7.12
CA VAL A 45 -17.01 -4.97 6.65
C VAL A 45 -16.01 -3.89 6.25
N MET A 46 -16.11 -3.44 5.01
CA MET A 46 -15.32 -2.35 4.46
C MET A 46 -16.16 -1.08 4.32
N TRP A 47 -15.55 0.05 4.56
CA TRP A 47 -16.11 1.36 4.30
C TRP A 47 -15.19 2.13 3.36
N PHE A 48 -15.77 2.73 2.35
CA PHE A 48 -15.07 3.48 1.31
C PHE A 48 -15.61 4.89 1.22
N GLY A 49 -14.72 5.87 1.32
CA GLY A 49 -15.02 7.26 1.01
C GLY A 49 -14.75 7.53 -0.48
N THR A 50 -15.69 8.12 -1.15
CA THR A 50 -15.61 8.40 -2.59
C THR A 50 -15.81 9.88 -2.89
N GLN A 51 -15.72 10.25 -4.17
CA GLN A 51 -16.06 11.60 -4.64
C GLN A 51 -17.56 11.91 -4.50
N ASN A 52 -18.44 10.89 -4.43
CA ASN A 52 -19.90 11.07 -4.40
C ASN A 52 -20.61 10.37 -3.24
N GLY A 53 -19.96 10.20 -2.11
CA GLY A 53 -20.53 9.63 -0.90
C GLY A 53 -19.70 8.51 -0.30
N ILE A 54 -20.34 7.75 0.56
CA ILE A 54 -19.76 6.64 1.30
C ILE A 54 -20.40 5.35 0.80
N SER A 55 -19.58 4.34 0.53
CA SER A 55 -20.04 2.97 0.29
C SER A 55 -19.59 2.06 1.42
N LYS A 56 -20.52 1.28 1.95
CA LYS A 56 -20.27 0.20 2.89
C LYS A 56 -20.46 -1.13 2.17
N PHE A 57 -19.51 -2.05 2.33
CA PHE A 57 -19.57 -3.41 1.82
C PHE A 57 -19.51 -4.41 2.98
N ASP A 58 -20.51 -5.27 3.10
CA ASP A 58 -20.60 -6.26 4.19
C ASP A 58 -20.02 -7.65 3.82
N GLY A 59 -19.35 -7.72 2.66
CA GLY A 59 -18.86 -8.96 2.07
C GLY A 59 -19.77 -9.53 0.97
N VAL A 60 -21.02 -9.06 0.88
CA VAL A 60 -22.03 -9.49 -0.10
C VAL A 60 -22.76 -8.28 -0.70
N ASN A 61 -23.23 -7.36 0.14
CA ASN A 61 -24.10 -6.26 -0.24
C ASN A 61 -23.40 -4.91 -0.08
N TRP A 62 -23.79 -3.99 -0.96
CA TRP A 62 -23.40 -2.58 -0.88
C TRP A 62 -24.52 -1.74 -0.26
N THR A 63 -24.15 -0.80 0.60
CA THR A 63 -25.04 0.24 1.14
C THR A 63 -24.37 1.58 0.96
N ASN A 64 -25.08 2.55 0.38
CA ASN A 64 -24.54 3.84 0.04
C ASN A 64 -25.17 4.96 0.87
N ILE A 65 -24.35 5.92 1.31
CA ILE A 65 -24.74 7.11 2.06
C ILE A 65 -24.28 8.34 1.30
N THR A 66 -25.20 9.24 1.03
CA THR A 66 -24.93 10.51 0.33
C THR A 66 -25.66 11.65 1.04
N THR A 67 -25.35 12.90 0.73
CA THR A 67 -26.08 14.08 1.25
C THR A 67 -27.58 14.06 0.86
N ALA A 68 -27.97 13.32 -0.17
CA ALA A 68 -29.35 13.15 -0.56
C ALA A 68 -30.09 12.08 0.27
N THR A 69 -29.39 11.06 0.75
CA THR A 69 -29.95 10.00 1.61
C THR A 69 -29.83 10.32 3.09
N ASP A 70 -28.82 11.14 3.45
CA ASP A 70 -28.60 11.60 4.81
C ASP A 70 -28.07 13.05 4.80
N THR A 71 -28.94 13.98 5.24
CA THR A 71 -28.64 15.42 5.20
C THR A 71 -27.64 15.89 6.26
N ALA A 72 -27.27 15.01 7.20
CA ALA A 72 -26.24 15.32 8.19
C ALA A 72 -24.82 15.02 7.68
N LEU A 73 -24.67 14.36 6.55
CA LEU A 73 -23.39 14.27 5.86
C LEU A 73 -23.05 15.62 5.25
N LEU A 74 -21.92 16.23 5.66
CA LEU A 74 -21.54 17.60 5.27
C LEU A 74 -21.17 17.75 3.80
N SER A 75 -20.70 16.66 3.17
CA SER A 75 -20.30 16.64 1.74
C SER A 75 -20.37 15.22 1.19
N ASN A 76 -20.56 15.10 -0.12
CA ASN A 76 -20.38 13.83 -0.81
C ASN A 76 -18.88 13.52 -1.10
N THR A 77 -18.02 14.51 -1.14
CA THR A 77 -16.57 14.28 -1.27
C THR A 77 -15.99 13.91 0.09
N ILE A 78 -15.61 12.64 0.22
CA ILE A 78 -15.12 12.07 1.47
C ILE A 78 -13.60 12.02 1.40
N THR A 79 -12.94 12.88 2.17
CA THR A 79 -11.48 13.02 2.17
C THR A 79 -10.77 12.09 3.15
N ALA A 80 -11.48 11.67 4.20
CA ALA A 80 -10.97 10.72 5.20
C ALA A 80 -12.11 9.86 5.74
N ILE A 81 -11.83 8.62 6.08
CA ILE A 81 -12.80 7.71 6.69
C ILE A 81 -12.10 6.79 7.70
N LYS A 82 -12.66 6.65 8.90
CA LYS A 82 -12.11 5.77 9.93
C LYS A 82 -13.20 5.18 10.80
N ILE A 83 -13.20 3.84 10.93
CA ILE A 83 -14.00 3.17 11.94
C ILE A 83 -13.16 3.00 13.21
N MET A 84 -13.70 3.44 14.34
CA MET A 84 -13.02 3.46 15.63
C MET A 84 -13.17 2.15 16.39
N THR A 85 -12.39 1.97 17.44
CA THR A 85 -12.40 0.75 18.27
C THR A 85 -13.76 0.53 18.94
N ASN A 86 -14.50 1.58 19.25
CA ASN A 86 -15.88 1.50 19.80
C ASN A 86 -16.96 1.24 18.73
N GLY A 87 -16.61 1.25 17.44
CA GLY A 87 -17.52 1.05 16.31
C GLY A 87 -18.11 2.33 15.71
N ASP A 88 -17.77 3.51 16.24
CA ASP A 88 -18.16 4.78 15.62
C ASP A 88 -17.42 4.97 14.29
N LEU A 89 -18.12 5.45 13.28
CA LEU A 89 -17.54 5.83 12.00
C LEU A 89 -17.28 7.35 12.01
N TRP A 90 -16.04 7.75 11.75
CA TRP A 90 -15.66 9.14 11.56
C TRP A 90 -15.33 9.40 10.10
N VAL A 91 -15.84 10.51 9.58
CA VAL A 91 -15.79 10.87 8.16
C VAL A 91 -15.33 12.30 8.03
N GLY A 92 -14.22 12.50 7.32
CA GLY A 92 -13.68 13.82 7.00
C GLY A 92 -14.17 14.32 5.65
N THR A 93 -14.40 15.58 5.56
CA THR A 93 -14.79 16.31 4.35
C THR A 93 -14.02 17.64 4.25
N ASP A 94 -14.25 18.41 3.18
CA ASP A 94 -13.74 19.79 3.10
C ASP A 94 -14.61 20.81 3.88
N PHE A 95 -15.70 20.36 4.53
CA PHE A 95 -16.63 21.22 5.26
C PHE A 95 -16.75 20.88 6.75
N GLY A 96 -15.89 20.01 7.26
CA GLY A 96 -15.87 19.54 8.64
C GLY A 96 -15.82 18.02 8.70
N VAL A 97 -16.07 17.52 9.91
CA VAL A 97 -16.03 16.10 10.23
C VAL A 97 -17.40 15.63 10.69
N CYS A 98 -17.81 14.46 10.24
CA CYS A 98 -19.05 13.80 10.64
C CYS A 98 -18.72 12.54 11.45
N LYS A 99 -19.43 12.34 12.56
CA LYS A 99 -19.37 11.12 13.37
C LYS A 99 -20.69 10.38 13.26
N TYR A 100 -20.68 9.12 12.84
CA TYR A 100 -21.85 8.23 12.85
C TYR A 100 -21.74 7.23 13.99
N SER A 101 -22.67 7.29 14.94
CA SER A 101 -22.74 6.46 16.12
C SER A 101 -24.20 6.14 16.47
N ASN A 102 -24.51 4.87 16.78
CA ASN A 102 -25.85 4.44 17.16
C ASN A 102 -26.96 4.95 16.19
N SER A 103 -26.71 4.86 14.89
CA SER A 103 -27.61 5.32 13.83
C SER A 103 -27.88 6.84 13.83
N THR A 104 -27.01 7.63 14.43
CA THR A 104 -27.12 9.08 14.50
C THR A 104 -25.82 9.73 14.04
N TRP A 105 -25.94 10.80 13.24
CA TRP A 105 -24.84 11.63 12.84
C TRP A 105 -24.66 12.82 13.80
N THR A 106 -23.42 13.12 14.10
CA THR A 106 -22.99 14.37 14.76
C THR A 106 -21.95 15.04 13.89
N THR A 107 -22.04 16.33 13.67
CA THR A 107 -21.09 17.09 12.85
C THR A 107 -20.24 18.00 13.72
N PHE A 108 -18.99 18.20 13.30
CA PHE A 108 -18.04 19.09 13.94
C PHE A 108 -17.39 19.99 12.89
N THR A 109 -17.35 21.26 13.19
CA THR A 109 -16.76 22.32 12.37
C THR A 109 -15.86 23.21 13.22
N THR A 110 -15.27 24.22 12.61
CA THR A 110 -14.50 25.24 13.36
C THR A 110 -15.35 25.98 14.39
N ALA A 111 -16.68 26.03 14.24
CA ALA A 111 -17.59 26.56 15.24
C ALA A 111 -17.68 25.70 16.52
N ASP A 112 -17.34 24.43 16.41
CA ASP A 112 -17.35 23.44 17.50
C ASP A 112 -15.95 23.24 18.10
N GLY A 113 -14.94 23.96 17.59
CA GLY A 113 -13.56 23.92 18.07
C GLY A 113 -12.59 23.12 17.20
N LEU A 114 -13.03 22.60 16.04
CA LEU A 114 -12.12 22.03 15.04
C LEU A 114 -11.14 23.10 14.53
N GLY A 115 -9.89 22.77 14.24
CA GLY A 115 -8.90 23.72 13.80
C GLY A 115 -9.11 24.20 12.36
N ASP A 116 -9.43 23.31 11.45
CA ASP A 116 -9.78 23.57 10.05
C ASP A 116 -10.88 22.60 9.60
N ASN A 117 -11.83 23.08 8.81
CA ASN A 117 -12.90 22.23 8.27
C ASN A 117 -12.42 21.21 7.22
N ARG A 118 -11.23 21.38 6.66
CA ARG A 118 -10.68 20.52 5.61
C ARG A 118 -9.91 19.36 6.21
N ALA A 119 -10.64 18.34 6.64
CA ALA A 119 -10.03 17.13 7.17
C ALA A 119 -9.33 16.32 6.05
N ARG A 120 -8.14 15.79 6.33
CA ARG A 120 -7.31 15.00 5.41
C ARG A 120 -7.11 13.56 5.89
N TYR A 121 -7.04 13.38 7.19
CA TYR A 121 -6.83 12.07 7.81
C TYR A 121 -7.49 12.00 9.17
N ILE A 122 -7.98 10.81 9.52
CA ILE A 122 -8.60 10.58 10.83
C ILE A 122 -8.08 9.26 11.38
N THR A 123 -7.67 9.26 12.64
CA THR A 123 -7.26 8.05 13.34
C THR A 123 -7.57 8.12 14.83
N GLU A 124 -7.47 7.00 15.54
CA GLU A 124 -7.67 6.88 16.97
C GLU A 124 -6.35 6.50 17.63
N SER A 125 -5.97 7.22 18.68
CA SER A 125 -4.84 6.83 19.55
C SER A 125 -5.26 5.75 20.54
N SER A 126 -4.29 5.06 21.11
CA SER A 126 -4.56 3.93 22.04
C SER A 126 -5.31 4.34 23.33
N ASP A 127 -5.30 5.61 23.69
CA ASP A 127 -6.08 6.18 24.80
C ASP A 127 -7.50 6.63 24.39
N GLY A 128 -7.90 6.34 23.13
CA GLY A 128 -9.26 6.60 22.61
C GLY A 128 -9.49 8.02 22.11
N ARG A 129 -8.48 8.89 22.09
CA ARG A 129 -8.61 10.23 21.49
C ARG A 129 -8.61 10.13 19.96
N ILE A 130 -9.42 10.99 19.33
CA ILE A 130 -9.52 11.06 17.88
C ILE A 130 -8.60 12.16 17.36
N TRP A 131 -7.71 11.79 16.47
CA TRP A 131 -6.74 12.67 15.85
C TRP A 131 -7.16 12.95 14.41
N ILE A 132 -7.27 14.20 14.07
CA ILE A 132 -7.74 14.69 12.77
C ILE A 132 -6.63 15.53 12.16
N GLY A 133 -5.99 15.00 11.13
CA GLY A 133 -5.06 15.75 10.28
C GLY A 133 -5.87 16.66 9.36
N GLU A 134 -5.51 17.93 9.34
CA GLU A 134 -6.23 18.98 8.63
C GLU A 134 -5.30 19.68 7.63
N TYR A 135 -5.89 20.48 6.73
CA TYR A 135 -5.13 21.26 5.77
C TYR A 135 -4.19 22.27 6.43
N ASP A 136 -4.59 22.86 7.55
CA ASP A 136 -3.80 23.86 8.28
C ASP A 136 -3.28 23.39 9.64
N GLY A 137 -3.38 22.09 9.97
CA GLY A 137 -2.87 21.62 11.24
C GLY A 137 -3.40 20.28 11.70
N LEU A 138 -3.61 20.18 13.00
CA LEU A 138 -4.02 18.98 13.71
C LEU A 138 -5.08 19.35 14.75
N SER A 139 -6.17 18.60 14.80
CA SER A 139 -7.13 18.61 15.91
C SER A 139 -7.14 17.27 16.64
N ILE A 140 -7.19 17.31 17.96
CA ILE A 140 -7.30 16.14 18.84
C ILE A 140 -8.58 16.28 19.67
N PHE A 141 -9.50 15.35 19.50
CA PHE A 141 -10.76 15.29 20.22
C PHE A 141 -10.68 14.29 21.38
N ASP A 142 -10.95 14.73 22.61
CA ASP A 142 -10.90 13.91 23.81
C ASP A 142 -12.22 13.23 24.19
N GLY A 143 -13.22 13.40 23.34
CA GLY A 143 -14.60 12.95 23.59
C GLY A 143 -15.54 14.09 23.97
N VAL A 144 -15.03 15.26 24.35
CA VAL A 144 -15.78 16.45 24.74
C VAL A 144 -15.27 17.69 24.03
N ASN A 145 -13.95 17.93 24.01
CA ASN A 145 -13.32 19.14 23.51
C ASN A 145 -12.26 18.83 22.45
N PHE A 146 -11.99 19.80 21.60
CA PHE A 146 -10.86 19.80 20.69
C PHE A 146 -9.65 20.54 21.29
N THR A 147 -8.46 19.96 21.12
CA THR A 147 -7.18 20.65 21.25
C THR A 147 -6.60 20.76 19.85
N THR A 148 -6.22 21.96 19.43
CA THR A 148 -5.76 22.23 18.07
C THR A 148 -4.32 22.71 18.05
N TYR A 149 -3.59 22.33 17.00
CA TYR A 149 -2.21 22.74 16.74
C TYR A 149 -2.09 23.19 15.29
N ASN A 150 -1.35 24.24 15.04
CA ASN A 150 -1.15 24.82 13.72
C ASN A 150 0.31 25.29 13.53
N MET A 151 0.56 26.11 12.50
CA MET A 151 1.91 26.62 12.22
C MET A 151 2.52 27.42 13.38
N SER A 152 1.73 28.12 14.19
CA SER A 152 2.24 28.86 15.34
C SER A 152 2.72 27.95 16.47
N ASP A 153 2.29 26.70 16.48
CA ASP A 153 2.67 25.68 17.47
C ASP A 153 3.84 24.82 16.98
N GLY A 154 4.26 24.98 15.72
CA GLY A 154 5.40 24.27 15.14
C GLY A 154 5.06 23.24 14.06
N ILE A 155 3.79 23.09 13.67
CA ILE A 155 3.41 22.27 12.51
C ILE A 155 3.81 23.01 11.23
N PRO A 156 4.56 22.40 10.30
CA PRO A 156 4.96 23.05 9.06
C PRO A 156 3.77 23.26 8.12
N PHE A 157 3.93 24.20 7.19
CA PHE A 157 2.95 24.45 6.13
C PHE A 157 2.60 23.19 5.35
N GLY A 158 1.33 23.06 4.95
CA GLY A 158 0.80 21.97 4.13
C GLY A 158 -0.02 20.94 4.91
N GLY A 159 -0.26 21.21 6.21
CA GLY A 159 -1.13 20.39 7.06
C GLY A 159 -0.66 18.95 7.24
N ILE A 160 -1.54 18.13 7.79
CA ILE A 160 -1.26 16.73 8.13
C ILE A 160 -2.04 15.81 7.19
N GLN A 161 -1.30 14.99 6.42
CA GLN A 161 -1.84 14.06 5.43
C GLN A 161 -2.04 12.63 5.97
N HIS A 162 -1.27 12.24 6.98
CA HIS A 162 -1.32 10.91 7.59
C HIS A 162 -0.81 10.94 9.02
N ILE A 163 -1.32 10.06 9.89
CA ILE A 163 -0.92 9.94 11.30
C ILE A 163 -0.78 8.47 11.67
N SER A 164 0.34 8.11 12.28
CA SER A 164 0.61 6.78 12.86
C SER A 164 1.23 6.95 14.24
N PHE A 165 1.02 5.98 15.12
CA PHE A 165 1.60 6.00 16.48
C PHE A 165 2.66 4.93 16.63
N ASP A 166 3.78 5.29 17.26
CA ASP A 166 4.84 4.34 17.56
C ASP A 166 4.64 3.66 18.94
N ASN A 167 5.55 2.75 19.29
CA ASN A 167 5.46 2.00 20.54
C ASN A 167 5.61 2.87 21.81
N ASN A 168 6.12 4.09 21.67
CA ASN A 168 6.21 5.07 22.77
C ASN A 168 4.95 5.94 22.84
N LEU A 169 3.99 5.73 21.95
CA LEU A 169 2.79 6.54 21.72
C LEU A 169 3.09 7.93 21.15
N ASP A 170 4.29 8.15 20.60
CA ASP A 170 4.59 9.33 19.82
C ASP A 170 3.80 9.30 18.51
N ALA A 171 3.18 10.43 18.16
CA ALA A 171 2.50 10.56 16.88
C ALA A 171 3.50 10.90 15.78
N TRP A 172 3.52 10.09 14.72
CA TRP A 172 4.28 10.31 13.50
C TRP A 172 3.34 10.78 12.41
N MET A 173 3.57 11.98 11.92
CA MET A 173 2.66 12.66 11.01
C MET A 173 3.35 13.05 9.72
N GLY A 174 2.68 12.80 8.61
CA GLY A 174 3.12 13.24 7.28
C GLY A 174 2.57 14.62 6.96
N SER A 175 3.44 15.53 6.54
CA SER A 175 3.05 16.85 6.08
C SER A 175 3.01 16.94 4.55
N GLY A 176 2.12 17.79 4.02
CA GLY A 176 2.01 18.05 2.58
C GLY A 176 3.24 18.75 1.98
N PHE A 177 4.07 19.44 2.79
CA PHE A 177 5.29 20.13 2.31
C PHE A 177 6.41 20.19 3.35
N GLY A 178 6.16 19.87 4.61
CA GLY A 178 7.11 20.07 5.71
C GLY A 178 7.95 18.86 6.07
N GLY A 179 7.67 17.69 5.51
CA GLY A 179 8.36 16.45 5.83
C GLY A 179 7.61 15.58 6.83
N LEU A 180 8.36 14.79 7.56
CA LEU A 180 7.89 13.89 8.61
C LEU A 180 7.95 14.60 9.95
N ILE A 181 6.89 14.56 10.73
CA ILE A 181 6.76 15.23 12.03
C ILE A 181 6.59 14.15 13.10
N GLN A 182 7.38 14.21 14.16
CA GLN A 182 7.17 13.47 15.40
C GLN A 182 6.58 14.43 16.44
N PHE A 183 5.55 14.01 17.16
CA PHE A 183 4.98 14.71 18.29
C PHE A 183 4.98 13.81 19.52
N ASP A 184 5.70 14.18 20.56
CA ASP A 184 5.86 13.41 21.81
C ASP A 184 4.79 13.75 22.87
N GLY A 185 3.76 14.50 22.50
CA GLY A 185 2.73 15.04 23.38
C GLY A 185 3.02 16.44 23.92
N THR A 186 4.23 16.96 23.69
CA THR A 186 4.67 18.29 24.17
C THR A 186 5.35 19.13 23.10
N SER A 187 6.13 18.50 22.23
CA SER A 187 6.96 19.20 21.23
C SER A 187 6.93 18.49 19.88
N PHE A 188 7.11 19.27 18.82
CA PHE A 188 7.23 18.78 17.45
C PHE A 188 8.70 18.71 17.03
N THR A 189 9.12 17.55 16.52
CA THR A 189 10.41 17.36 15.85
C THR A 189 10.16 17.08 14.37
N ILE A 190 10.85 17.79 13.48
CA ILE A 190 10.63 17.71 12.04
C ILE A 190 11.84 17.05 11.39
N TYR A 191 11.59 16.07 10.52
CA TYR A 191 12.56 15.42 9.66
C TYR A 191 12.23 15.75 8.21
N ASN A 192 13.21 16.26 7.47
CA ASN A 192 13.02 16.73 6.10
C ASN A 192 14.15 16.24 5.17
N SER A 193 14.21 16.74 3.95
CA SER A 193 15.23 16.33 2.97
C SER A 193 16.67 16.64 3.41
N ASN A 194 16.90 17.62 4.30
CA ASN A 194 18.24 17.86 4.88
C ASN A 194 18.66 16.76 5.86
N ASP A 195 17.70 16.02 6.43
CA ASP A 195 17.90 14.89 7.31
C ASP A 195 17.94 13.55 6.53
N GLY A 196 17.84 13.61 5.19
CA GLY A 196 17.93 12.49 4.27
C GLY A 196 16.57 11.88 3.88
N LEU A 197 15.44 12.46 4.30
CA LEU A 197 14.11 12.07 3.81
C LEU A 197 14.05 12.29 2.28
N LEU A 198 13.49 11.34 1.54
CA LEU A 198 13.47 11.40 0.07
C LEU A 198 12.73 12.62 -0.49
N ASN A 199 11.66 13.04 0.17
CA ASN A 199 10.86 14.20 -0.23
C ASN A 199 10.10 14.75 0.99
N ASN A 200 9.87 16.07 1.01
CA ASN A 200 9.13 16.74 2.08
C ASN A 200 7.60 16.60 1.97
N ILE A 201 7.10 16.02 0.89
CA ILE A 201 5.70 15.63 0.76
C ILE A 201 5.58 14.19 1.26
N VAL A 202 5.00 14.00 2.43
CA VAL A 202 4.81 12.70 3.09
C VAL A 202 3.32 12.33 3.04
N ASN A 203 3.00 11.30 2.27
CA ASN A 203 1.62 10.90 2.00
C ASN A 203 1.12 9.78 2.92
N SER A 204 2.01 8.88 3.36
CA SER A 204 1.61 7.72 4.16
C SER A 204 2.73 7.30 5.11
N ILE A 205 2.37 6.76 6.27
CA ILE A 205 3.32 6.26 7.29
C ILE A 205 2.76 4.97 7.87
N VAL A 206 3.59 3.96 7.96
CA VAL A 206 3.26 2.77 8.75
C VAL A 206 4.44 2.41 9.65
N ILE A 207 4.13 1.95 10.85
CA ILE A 207 5.14 1.57 11.85
C ILE A 207 5.08 0.06 12.05
N ASP A 208 6.24 -0.61 11.89
CA ASP A 208 6.31 -2.05 12.01
C ASP A 208 6.45 -2.51 13.49
N ASN A 209 6.39 -3.81 13.70
CA ASN A 209 6.51 -4.42 15.03
C ASN A 209 7.91 -4.25 15.68
N GLN A 210 8.91 -3.78 14.93
CA GLN A 210 10.24 -3.40 15.39
C GLN A 210 10.36 -1.89 15.67
N ASN A 211 9.24 -1.16 15.64
CA ASN A 211 9.18 0.30 15.78
C ASN A 211 9.93 1.08 14.69
N LYS A 212 10.11 0.48 13.50
CA LYS A 212 10.64 1.19 12.33
C LYS A 212 9.50 1.98 11.68
N LYS A 213 9.82 3.19 11.26
CA LYS A 213 8.90 4.07 10.56
C LYS A 213 9.15 3.93 9.05
N TRP A 214 8.16 3.44 8.35
CA TRP A 214 8.14 3.34 6.89
C TRP A 214 7.35 4.53 6.35
N VAL A 215 8.05 5.44 5.70
CA VAL A 215 7.55 6.77 5.36
C VAL A 215 7.43 6.89 3.85
N GLY A 216 6.21 6.87 3.37
CA GLY A 216 5.87 7.04 1.96
C GLY A 216 5.88 8.51 1.56
N THR A 217 6.69 8.85 0.58
CA THR A 217 6.85 10.22 0.07
C THR A 217 6.51 10.30 -1.41
N SER A 218 6.41 11.51 -1.94
CA SER A 218 6.23 11.75 -3.38
C SER A 218 7.44 11.36 -4.25
N SER A 219 8.55 10.90 -3.65
CA SER A 219 9.75 10.44 -4.39
C SER A 219 10.15 9.01 -4.04
N GLY A 220 9.38 8.31 -3.23
CA GLY A 220 9.66 6.95 -2.80
C GLY A 220 9.44 6.73 -1.32
N LEU A 221 10.07 5.70 -0.78
CA LEU A 221 9.89 5.23 0.58
C LEU A 221 11.18 5.42 1.38
N SER A 222 11.09 6.13 2.51
CA SER A 222 12.18 6.29 3.49
C SER A 222 11.92 5.43 4.72
N VAL A 223 12.95 4.78 5.26
CA VAL A 223 12.83 3.90 6.43
C VAL A 223 13.71 4.40 7.56
N PHE A 224 13.10 4.74 8.69
CA PHE A 224 13.78 5.10 9.93
C PHE A 224 13.74 3.92 10.91
N ASN A 225 14.81 3.72 11.66
CA ASN A 225 14.85 2.69 12.70
C ASN A 225 14.09 3.11 13.97
N SER A 226 14.09 2.23 14.98
CA SER A 226 13.46 2.49 16.29
C SER A 226 14.10 3.66 17.07
N GLN A 227 15.31 4.08 16.73
CA GLN A 227 16.02 5.25 17.27
C GLN A 227 15.81 6.51 16.42
N ASN A 228 14.89 6.49 15.46
CA ASN A 228 14.56 7.60 14.57
C ASN A 228 15.72 8.02 13.64
N ILE A 229 16.63 7.09 13.34
CA ILE A 229 17.74 7.31 12.40
C ILE A 229 17.35 6.72 11.05
N LEU A 230 17.49 7.54 9.99
CA LEU A 230 17.27 7.07 8.62
C LEU A 230 18.20 5.91 8.29
N GLN A 231 17.65 4.80 7.83
CA GLN A 231 18.38 3.59 7.47
C GLN A 231 18.49 3.38 5.99
N LYS A 232 17.39 3.61 5.26
CA LYS A 232 17.32 3.26 3.85
C LYS A 232 16.26 4.08 3.13
N ASN A 233 16.54 4.33 1.86
CA ASN A 233 15.63 4.91 0.90
C ASN A 233 15.41 3.94 -0.26
N TYR A 234 14.14 3.78 -0.68
CA TYR A 234 13.74 3.02 -1.85
C TYR A 234 13.08 3.97 -2.84
N THR A 235 13.63 4.08 -4.03
CA THR A 235 13.10 4.95 -5.10
C THR A 235 12.47 4.16 -6.24
N GLN A 236 12.73 2.85 -6.31
CA GLN A 236 12.27 1.98 -7.38
C GLN A 236 11.70 0.68 -6.78
N MET A 237 10.44 0.71 -6.37
CA MET A 237 9.69 -0.42 -5.82
C MET A 237 8.77 -1.03 -6.87
N TYR A 238 8.24 -0.21 -7.75
CA TYR A 238 7.47 -0.53 -8.93
C TYR A 238 8.35 -0.38 -10.17
N LEU A 239 8.36 -1.37 -11.07
CA LEU A 239 9.26 -1.38 -12.22
C LEU A 239 8.75 -0.43 -13.30
N LEU A 240 9.50 0.65 -13.50
CA LEU A 240 9.30 1.62 -14.58
C LEU A 240 10.33 1.44 -15.69
N PRO A 241 9.96 1.72 -16.95
CA PRO A 241 10.95 1.83 -17.99
C PRO A 241 11.89 3.02 -17.73
N PRO A 242 13.22 2.88 -17.98
CA PRO A 242 14.14 4.01 -17.88
C PRO A 242 13.70 5.19 -18.79
N PRO A 243 13.91 6.47 -18.41
CA PRO A 243 14.75 6.92 -17.30
C PRO A 243 14.03 7.07 -15.95
N ASP A 244 12.74 6.75 -15.86
CA ASP A 244 11.93 7.04 -14.69
C ASP A 244 12.21 6.08 -13.54
N THR A 245 12.53 6.63 -12.36
CA THR A 245 12.90 5.86 -11.18
C THR A 245 12.14 6.27 -9.92
N LEU A 246 11.31 7.33 -10.00
CA LEU A 246 10.57 7.80 -8.82
C LEU A 246 9.25 7.05 -8.71
N ASN A 247 9.00 6.52 -7.53
CA ASN A 247 7.75 5.85 -7.19
C ASN A 247 7.05 6.61 -6.05
N PRO A 248 6.20 7.62 -6.36
CA PRO A 248 5.39 8.29 -5.34
C PRO A 248 4.52 7.28 -4.61
N VAL A 249 4.60 7.28 -3.28
CA VAL A 249 3.84 6.37 -2.43
C VAL A 249 2.55 7.04 -2.02
N MET A 250 1.41 6.36 -2.24
CA MET A 250 0.08 6.86 -1.89
C MET A 250 -0.47 6.19 -0.62
N GLY A 251 -0.24 4.89 -0.44
CA GLY A 251 -0.72 4.13 0.71
C GLY A 251 0.29 3.07 1.13
N LEU A 252 0.28 2.74 2.42
CA LEU A 252 1.14 1.73 3.05
C LEU A 252 0.33 0.85 3.99
N GLY A 253 0.64 -0.45 4.02
CA GLY A 253 0.05 -1.38 4.97
C GLY A 253 0.90 -2.63 5.15
N PHE A 254 0.91 -3.18 6.36
CA PHE A 254 1.46 -4.51 6.62
C PHE A 254 0.34 -5.54 6.71
N ASP A 255 0.57 -6.73 6.17
CA ASP A 255 -0.25 -7.89 6.46
C ASP A 255 0.27 -8.65 7.71
N SER A 256 -0.46 -9.65 8.18
CA SER A 256 -0.10 -10.43 9.38
C SER A 256 1.21 -11.19 9.23
N ARG A 257 1.66 -11.42 7.99
CA ARG A 257 2.93 -12.07 7.64
C ARG A 257 4.11 -11.10 7.62
N ASN A 258 3.85 -9.83 7.93
CA ASN A 258 4.82 -8.73 7.85
C ASN A 258 5.31 -8.44 6.42
N LEU A 259 4.46 -8.70 5.41
CA LEU A 259 4.69 -8.22 4.06
C LEU A 259 4.23 -6.77 3.99
N LEU A 260 5.10 -5.88 3.49
CA LEU A 260 4.75 -4.48 3.29
C LEU A 260 4.10 -4.30 1.91
N TRP A 261 2.92 -3.74 1.90
CA TRP A 261 2.19 -3.35 0.71
C TRP A 261 2.29 -1.85 0.49
N VAL A 262 2.57 -1.44 -0.75
CA VAL A 262 2.84 -0.05 -1.13
C VAL A 262 2.01 0.29 -2.35
N GLY A 263 1.07 1.22 -2.21
CA GLY A 263 0.35 1.81 -3.33
C GLY A 263 1.19 2.90 -3.99
N ILE A 264 1.35 2.86 -5.30
CA ILE A 264 2.20 3.76 -6.07
C ILE A 264 1.38 4.37 -7.21
N TYR A 265 1.46 5.69 -7.38
CA TYR A 265 0.89 6.39 -8.52
C TYR A 265 1.85 7.44 -9.05
N ILE A 266 2.12 7.40 -10.34
CA ILE A 266 3.06 8.26 -11.05
C ILE A 266 2.26 9.18 -11.98
N ASP A 267 1.93 10.36 -11.46
CA ASP A 267 1.00 11.29 -12.08
C ASP A 267 1.37 11.66 -13.53
N TYR A 268 2.63 12.00 -13.79
CA TYR A 268 3.10 12.41 -15.12
C TYR A 268 3.13 11.28 -16.16
N LEU A 269 3.11 10.01 -15.73
CA LEU A 269 3.00 8.85 -16.63
C LEU A 269 1.57 8.32 -16.71
N LEU A 270 0.67 8.74 -15.82
CA LEU A 270 -0.66 8.16 -15.61
C LEU A 270 -0.56 6.64 -15.41
N ASP A 271 0.48 6.20 -14.73
CA ASP A 271 0.78 4.80 -14.43
C ASP A 271 0.92 4.58 -12.93
N GLY A 272 0.76 3.36 -12.49
CA GLY A 272 0.85 3.00 -11.10
C GLY A 272 0.40 1.57 -10.82
N GLY A 273 0.47 1.21 -9.56
CA GLY A 273 0.14 -0.14 -9.13
C GLY A 273 0.45 -0.35 -7.67
N VAL A 274 0.61 -1.59 -7.30
CA VAL A 274 0.95 -2.00 -5.95
C VAL A 274 2.27 -2.74 -5.97
N ALA A 275 3.17 -2.38 -5.06
CA ALA A 275 4.39 -3.13 -4.82
C ALA A 275 4.30 -3.82 -3.45
N MET A 276 4.78 -5.05 -3.36
CA MET A 276 4.85 -5.83 -2.14
C MET A 276 6.31 -6.13 -1.80
N TYR A 277 6.70 -5.89 -0.55
CA TYR A 277 8.03 -6.17 -0.03
C TYR A 277 8.00 -7.29 1.00
N ASN A 278 8.79 -8.34 0.79
CA ASN A 278 8.87 -9.49 1.69
C ASN A 278 10.07 -9.44 2.65
N GLY A 279 10.70 -8.28 2.80
CA GLY A 279 11.93 -8.09 3.58
C GLY A 279 13.21 -8.19 2.73
N TYR A 280 13.13 -8.71 1.50
CA TYR A 280 14.29 -8.97 0.62
C TYR A 280 14.11 -8.43 -0.79
N SER A 281 12.95 -8.66 -1.39
CA SER A 281 12.65 -8.31 -2.78
C SER A 281 11.28 -7.64 -2.91
N TRP A 282 11.13 -6.87 -3.97
CA TRP A 282 9.88 -6.26 -4.38
C TRP A 282 9.21 -7.11 -5.44
N VAL A 283 7.90 -7.21 -5.36
CA VAL A 283 7.01 -7.76 -6.39
C VAL A 283 5.96 -6.70 -6.67
N ASP A 284 5.73 -6.36 -7.93
CA ASP A 284 4.78 -5.34 -8.34
C ASP A 284 3.58 -5.96 -9.08
N PHE A 285 2.43 -5.29 -8.95
CA PHE A 285 1.16 -5.65 -9.56
C PHE A 285 0.55 -4.40 -10.20
N ASN A 286 0.05 -4.53 -11.40
CA ASN A 286 -0.54 -3.44 -12.18
C ASN A 286 -1.84 -3.87 -12.89
N ALA A 287 -2.36 -3.04 -13.77
CA ALA A 287 -3.58 -3.33 -14.51
C ALA A 287 -3.47 -4.58 -15.40
N SER A 288 -2.28 -4.93 -15.90
CA SER A 288 -2.08 -6.16 -16.69
C SER A 288 -2.11 -7.43 -15.85
N ASP A 289 -1.90 -7.31 -14.54
CA ASP A 289 -2.00 -8.41 -13.57
C ASP A 289 -3.43 -8.55 -13.02
N GLY A 290 -4.29 -7.54 -13.19
CA GLY A 290 -5.70 -7.57 -12.81
C GLY A 290 -6.18 -6.40 -11.94
N LEU A 291 -5.34 -5.41 -11.60
CA LEU A 291 -5.81 -4.19 -10.94
C LEU A 291 -6.79 -3.41 -11.83
N ILE A 292 -7.81 -2.81 -11.23
CA ILE A 292 -8.86 -2.09 -11.97
C ILE A 292 -8.40 -0.80 -12.61
N GLY A 293 -7.32 -0.21 -12.11
CA GLY A 293 -6.77 1.01 -12.67
C GLY A 293 -5.43 1.40 -12.04
N PRO A 294 -4.67 2.29 -12.70
CA PRO A 294 -3.32 2.67 -12.27
C PRO A 294 -3.30 3.79 -11.23
N VAL A 295 -4.39 4.58 -11.12
CA VAL A 295 -4.44 5.75 -10.22
C VAL A 295 -4.79 5.30 -8.82
N ILE A 296 -3.78 4.87 -8.07
CA ILE A 296 -3.94 4.42 -6.68
C ILE A 296 -4.15 5.64 -5.78
N THR A 297 -5.17 5.60 -4.93
CA THR A 297 -5.52 6.66 -3.98
C THR A 297 -5.23 6.28 -2.55
N ASP A 298 -5.48 5.01 -2.18
CA ASP A 298 -5.25 4.49 -0.83
C ASP A 298 -5.09 2.97 -0.86
N LEU A 299 -4.62 2.39 0.24
CA LEU A 299 -4.44 0.95 0.41
C LEU A 299 -4.71 0.56 1.87
N VAL A 300 -5.55 -0.44 2.05
CA VAL A 300 -5.88 -1.00 3.37
C VAL A 300 -5.71 -2.51 3.35
N VAL A 301 -5.02 -3.05 4.35
CA VAL A 301 -4.94 -4.50 4.59
C VAL A 301 -5.94 -4.86 5.68
N ASP A 302 -6.82 -5.82 5.42
CA ASP A 302 -7.80 -6.28 6.40
C ASP A 302 -7.24 -7.41 7.30
N GLN A 303 -8.01 -7.83 8.29
CA GLN A 303 -7.61 -8.88 9.24
C GLN A 303 -7.52 -10.29 8.63
N GLN A 304 -7.99 -10.47 7.40
CA GLN A 304 -7.85 -11.69 6.61
C GLN A 304 -6.67 -11.64 5.65
N ASP A 305 -5.79 -10.64 5.81
CA ASP A 305 -4.66 -10.37 4.90
C ASP A 305 -5.08 -10.07 3.45
N GLN A 306 -6.33 -9.64 3.25
CA GLN A 306 -6.80 -9.17 1.95
C GLN A 306 -6.39 -7.72 1.77
N VAL A 307 -5.82 -7.41 0.62
CA VAL A 307 -5.36 -6.04 0.32
C VAL A 307 -6.41 -5.35 -0.53
N TRP A 308 -6.98 -4.29 0.03
CA TRP A 308 -7.97 -3.46 -0.64
C TRP A 308 -7.28 -2.21 -1.17
N VAL A 309 -7.28 -2.08 -2.48
CA VAL A 309 -6.63 -0.99 -3.22
C VAL A 309 -7.71 -0.10 -3.79
N THR A 310 -7.77 1.13 -3.35
CA THR A 310 -8.69 2.13 -3.89
C THR A 310 -8.04 2.85 -5.05
N THR A 311 -8.84 3.16 -6.06
CA THR A 311 -8.38 3.83 -7.28
C THR A 311 -9.41 4.85 -7.77
N SER A 312 -9.05 5.66 -8.75
CA SER A 312 -10.00 6.52 -9.46
C SER A 312 -10.96 5.77 -10.39
N SER A 313 -10.80 4.45 -10.53
CA SER A 313 -11.60 3.60 -11.46
C SER A 313 -12.43 2.54 -10.73
N GLY A 314 -12.33 2.47 -9.40
CA GLY A 314 -12.98 1.48 -8.56
C GLY A 314 -12.06 0.95 -7.48
N ILE A 315 -12.33 -0.26 -7.04
CA ILE A 315 -11.61 -0.94 -5.97
C ILE A 315 -11.10 -2.28 -6.50
N SER A 316 -9.83 -2.60 -6.21
CA SER A 316 -9.31 -3.96 -6.38
C SER A 316 -9.07 -4.60 -5.02
N LYS A 317 -9.57 -5.82 -4.84
CA LYS A 317 -9.25 -6.67 -3.71
C LYS A 317 -8.28 -7.75 -4.16
N ILE A 318 -7.11 -7.85 -3.51
CA ILE A 318 -6.08 -8.85 -3.77
C ILE A 318 -6.14 -9.91 -2.68
N THR A 319 -6.30 -11.17 -3.07
CA THR A 319 -6.32 -12.34 -2.17
C THR A 319 -5.37 -13.42 -2.66
N ASP A 320 -5.26 -14.51 -1.91
CA ASP A 320 -4.49 -15.71 -2.26
C ASP A 320 -3.02 -15.42 -2.60
N VAL A 321 -2.48 -14.34 -2.01
CA VAL A 321 -1.06 -14.03 -2.20
C VAL A 321 -0.23 -15.17 -1.64
N PRO A 322 0.60 -15.84 -2.47
CA PRO A 322 1.38 -16.96 -2.03
C PRO A 322 2.17 -16.62 -0.76
N ALA A 323 2.22 -17.55 0.19
CA ALA A 323 3.16 -17.43 1.29
C ALA A 323 4.56 -17.44 0.66
N TYR A 324 5.12 -16.24 0.49
CA TYR A 324 6.54 -16.12 0.20
C TYR A 324 7.25 -16.64 1.44
N THR A 325 7.58 -17.94 1.43
CA THR A 325 8.48 -18.50 2.44
C THR A 325 9.69 -17.57 2.46
N ASN A 326 10.18 -17.23 3.67
CA ASN A 326 11.39 -16.45 3.91
C ASN A 326 12.62 -17.21 3.37
N ASN A 327 12.58 -17.56 2.10
CA ASN A 327 13.71 -18.08 1.38
C ASN A 327 14.60 -16.89 1.04
N THR A 328 15.36 -16.49 2.04
CA THR A 328 16.45 -15.52 1.89
C THR A 328 17.24 -15.87 0.64
N MET A 329 17.03 -15.16 -0.48
CA MET A 329 18.16 -14.97 -1.37
C MET A 329 19.22 -14.31 -0.48
N LYS A 330 20.24 -15.07 -0.11
CA LYS A 330 21.40 -14.49 0.59
C LYS A 330 21.82 -13.28 -0.22
N ASP A 331 22.23 -12.20 0.44
CA ASP A 331 22.79 -10.97 -0.18
C ASP A 331 23.89 -11.27 -1.21
N ASP A 332 24.25 -12.52 -1.32
CA ASP A 332 25.26 -13.11 -2.19
C ASP A 332 24.87 -13.20 -3.66
N LEU A 333 23.56 -13.09 -4.02
CA LEU A 333 23.11 -13.28 -5.41
C LEU A 333 22.43 -12.03 -5.98
N ILE A 334 23.12 -11.33 -6.85
CA ILE A 334 22.60 -10.11 -7.49
C ILE A 334 22.35 -10.40 -8.97
N VAL A 335 21.17 -10.02 -9.48
CA VAL A 335 20.77 -10.15 -10.89
C VAL A 335 20.58 -8.77 -11.48
N TYR A 336 21.36 -8.43 -12.52
CA TYR A 336 21.35 -7.11 -13.16
C TYR A 336 21.83 -7.15 -14.62
N PRO A 337 21.43 -6.22 -15.49
CA PRO A 337 20.30 -5.30 -15.31
C PRO A 337 18.96 -6.04 -15.37
N ASN A 338 17.95 -5.49 -14.71
CA ASN A 338 16.58 -5.94 -14.84
C ASN A 338 15.68 -4.69 -14.73
N PRO A 339 15.01 -4.25 -15.82
CA PRO A 339 14.91 -4.88 -17.14
C PRO A 339 16.22 -5.03 -17.92
N SER A 340 16.27 -5.95 -18.87
CA SER A 340 17.42 -6.21 -19.72
C SER A 340 17.07 -6.22 -21.22
N ASN A 341 18.04 -5.92 -22.07
CA ASN A 341 17.90 -6.04 -23.54
C ASN A 341 18.21 -7.49 -24.01
N GLY A 342 17.83 -8.49 -23.23
CA GLY A 342 18.02 -9.90 -23.56
C GLY A 342 19.23 -10.57 -22.89
N THR A 343 20.02 -9.82 -22.17
CA THR A 343 21.19 -10.34 -21.42
C THR A 343 21.21 -9.76 -20.01
N PHE A 344 21.40 -10.60 -19.00
CA PHE A 344 21.59 -10.16 -17.62
C PHE A 344 22.77 -10.91 -16.98
N MET A 345 23.28 -10.34 -15.91
CA MET A 345 24.37 -10.89 -15.13
C MET A 345 23.81 -11.43 -13.81
N ILE A 346 24.30 -12.59 -13.39
CA ILE A 346 24.09 -13.08 -12.04
C ILE A 346 25.44 -13.02 -11.33
N LYS A 347 25.54 -12.19 -10.31
CA LYS A 347 26.71 -12.13 -9.43
C LYS A 347 26.42 -13.00 -8.21
N ASN A 348 27.24 -14.03 -8.01
CA ASN A 348 27.22 -14.91 -6.84
C ASN A 348 28.45 -14.63 -5.97
N SER A 349 28.24 -14.03 -4.80
CA SER A 349 29.31 -13.77 -3.82
C SER A 349 29.51 -14.93 -2.84
N SER A 350 28.61 -15.96 -2.88
CA SER A 350 28.68 -17.16 -2.06
C SER A 350 29.67 -18.19 -2.65
N LYS A 351 30.19 -19.05 -1.78
CA LYS A 351 30.98 -20.22 -2.20
C LYS A 351 30.10 -21.39 -2.66
N SER A 352 28.79 -21.29 -2.52
CA SER A 352 27.80 -22.33 -2.88
C SER A 352 27.40 -22.20 -4.35
N GLY A 353 27.17 -23.33 -5.01
CA GLY A 353 26.60 -23.34 -6.36
C GLY A 353 25.08 -23.22 -6.33
N TYR A 354 24.51 -22.67 -7.41
CA TYR A 354 23.06 -22.56 -7.60
C TYR A 354 22.65 -23.26 -8.91
N ASN A 355 21.56 -24.00 -8.86
CA ASN A 355 20.84 -24.46 -10.06
C ASN A 355 19.81 -23.38 -10.42
N ILE A 356 19.84 -22.92 -11.66
CA ILE A 356 19.00 -21.83 -12.11
C ILE A 356 18.20 -22.31 -13.32
N SER A 357 16.89 -22.04 -13.30
CA SER A 357 16.00 -22.29 -14.43
C SER A 357 15.31 -20.99 -14.84
N ILE A 358 15.27 -20.70 -16.13
CA ILE A 358 14.46 -19.63 -16.71
C ILE A 358 13.14 -20.24 -17.15
N LYS A 359 12.03 -19.67 -16.67
CA LYS A 359 10.67 -20.08 -17.02
C LYS A 359 9.93 -18.94 -17.70
N ASN A 360 8.99 -19.28 -18.58
CA ASN A 360 7.99 -18.32 -19.03
C ASN A 360 6.91 -18.14 -17.95
N ILE A 361 5.97 -17.19 -18.14
CA ILE A 361 4.86 -16.92 -17.22
C ILE A 361 3.92 -18.13 -17.05
N GLY A 362 3.89 -19.08 -17.96
CA GLY A 362 3.16 -20.34 -17.87
C GLY A 362 3.86 -21.42 -17.05
N GLY A 363 5.06 -21.13 -16.50
CA GLY A 363 5.85 -22.08 -15.71
C GLY A 363 6.69 -23.07 -16.53
N GLU A 364 6.68 -22.99 -17.86
CA GLU A 364 7.49 -23.84 -18.74
C GLU A 364 8.96 -23.47 -18.64
N ILE A 365 9.84 -24.45 -18.44
CA ILE A 365 11.29 -24.25 -18.35
C ILE A 365 11.85 -24.02 -19.76
N LEU A 366 12.39 -22.84 -19.99
CA LEU A 366 13.01 -22.45 -21.26
C LEU A 366 14.50 -22.76 -21.31
N SER A 367 15.18 -22.67 -20.17
CA SER A 367 16.59 -23.06 -20.03
C SER A 367 16.95 -23.32 -18.57
N SER A 368 17.98 -24.14 -18.35
CA SER A 368 18.54 -24.42 -17.02
C SER A 368 20.04 -24.48 -17.07
N PHE A 369 20.70 -24.00 -16.00
CA PHE A 369 22.16 -23.99 -15.89
C PHE A 369 22.59 -23.95 -14.42
N ASN A 370 23.84 -24.32 -14.16
CA ASN A 370 24.44 -24.30 -12.83
C ASN A 370 25.50 -23.18 -12.74
N ILE A 371 25.42 -22.36 -11.68
CA ILE A 371 26.40 -21.30 -11.38
C ILE A 371 27.19 -21.72 -10.15
N LYS A 372 28.48 -21.91 -10.29
CA LYS A 372 29.35 -22.37 -9.19
C LYS A 372 30.02 -21.24 -8.40
N SER A 373 30.34 -20.10 -9.01
CA SER A 373 30.93 -18.93 -8.33
C SER A 373 31.08 -17.73 -9.27
N ASN A 374 31.30 -16.53 -8.69
CA ASN A 374 31.52 -15.27 -9.39
C ASN A 374 30.33 -14.79 -10.24
N THR A 375 30.61 -14.06 -11.32
CA THR A 375 29.61 -13.45 -12.18
C THR A 375 29.39 -14.33 -13.42
N SER A 376 28.15 -14.64 -13.71
CA SER A 376 27.74 -15.39 -14.91
C SER A 376 26.82 -14.52 -15.78
N GLN A 377 27.07 -14.50 -17.08
CA GLN A 377 26.22 -13.84 -18.06
C GLN A 377 25.18 -14.83 -18.58
N ILE A 378 23.93 -14.42 -18.60
CA ILE A 378 22.79 -15.23 -19.01
C ILE A 378 22.04 -14.53 -20.12
N ASN A 379 21.68 -15.27 -21.16
CA ASN A 379 20.86 -14.79 -22.25
C ASN A 379 19.42 -15.24 -22.06
N LEU A 380 18.48 -14.29 -22.17
CA LEU A 380 17.05 -14.58 -22.22
C LEU A 380 16.65 -15.06 -23.63
N PRO A 381 15.56 -15.84 -23.75
CA PRO A 381 14.95 -16.14 -25.04
C PRO A 381 14.66 -14.86 -25.83
N GLN A 382 14.55 -14.96 -27.17
CA GLN A 382 14.51 -13.76 -28.03
C GLN A 382 13.26 -12.89 -27.92
N ALA A 383 12.16 -13.39 -27.37
CA ALA A 383 10.93 -12.60 -27.20
C ALA A 383 11.02 -11.60 -26.06
N SER A 384 10.55 -10.37 -26.30
CA SER A 384 10.31 -9.40 -25.21
C SER A 384 9.21 -9.91 -24.29
N GLY A 385 9.32 -9.67 -22.98
CA GLY A 385 8.33 -10.15 -22.02
C GLY A 385 8.89 -10.45 -20.65
N ILE A 386 8.04 -11.05 -19.82
CA ILE A 386 8.35 -11.42 -18.44
C ILE A 386 8.81 -12.89 -18.39
N TYR A 387 9.88 -13.10 -17.66
CA TYR A 387 10.45 -14.41 -17.36
C TYR A 387 10.60 -14.59 -15.86
N ILE A 388 10.49 -15.82 -15.39
CA ILE A 388 10.71 -16.20 -14.00
C ILE A 388 12.05 -16.91 -13.90
N LEU A 389 12.94 -16.36 -13.11
CA LEU A 389 14.19 -17.01 -12.74
C LEU A 389 13.95 -17.81 -11.47
N GLU A 390 14.00 -19.13 -11.59
CA GLU A 390 13.97 -20.04 -10.45
C GLU A 390 15.41 -20.42 -10.08
N ILE A 391 15.78 -20.22 -8.83
CA ILE A 391 17.14 -20.38 -8.32
C ILE A 391 17.09 -21.36 -7.15
N ASN A 392 17.82 -22.48 -7.24
CA ASN A 392 17.85 -23.51 -6.20
C ASN A 392 19.29 -23.68 -5.68
N ASP A 393 19.48 -23.56 -4.36
CA ASP A 393 20.79 -23.72 -3.69
C ASP A 393 21.03 -25.16 -3.16
N GLY A 394 20.10 -26.09 -3.47
CA GLY A 394 20.12 -27.47 -3.00
C GLY A 394 19.32 -27.69 -1.71
N SER A 395 19.01 -26.63 -0.96
CA SER A 395 18.16 -26.67 0.24
C SER A 395 16.86 -25.88 0.06
N GLN A 396 16.91 -24.81 -0.74
CA GLN A 396 15.81 -23.87 -0.94
C GLN A 396 15.71 -23.45 -2.40
N THR A 397 14.52 -23.02 -2.81
CA THR A 397 14.24 -22.49 -4.14
C THR A 397 13.76 -21.03 -4.01
N PHE A 398 14.34 -20.13 -4.81
CA PHE A 398 14.03 -18.71 -4.90
C PHE A 398 13.48 -18.41 -6.27
N PHE A 399 12.65 -17.37 -6.36
CA PHE A 399 12.10 -16.89 -7.62
C PHE A 399 12.40 -15.39 -7.80
N LYS A 400 12.75 -15.01 -9.04
CA LYS A 400 12.94 -13.62 -9.40
C LYS A 400 12.32 -13.31 -10.76
N LYS A 401 11.50 -12.26 -10.83
CA LYS A 401 10.96 -11.74 -12.09
C LYS A 401 12.10 -11.08 -12.88
N ILE A 402 12.24 -11.42 -14.14
CA ILE A 402 13.15 -10.80 -15.10
C ILE A 402 12.32 -10.24 -16.25
N VAL A 403 12.56 -9.00 -16.61
CA VAL A 403 11.90 -8.33 -17.74
C VAL A 403 12.89 -8.20 -18.88
N ARG A 404 12.49 -8.63 -20.06
CA ARG A 404 13.19 -8.37 -21.33
C ARG A 404 12.41 -7.32 -22.12
N ASN A 405 13.07 -6.20 -22.42
CA ASN A 405 12.57 -5.16 -23.32
C ASN A 405 12.60 -5.63 -24.78
#